data_25faef8f817a5f36959b9ba8b215cd46
#
_entry.id   25faef8f817a5f36959b9ba8b215cd46
#
_cell.length_a   1.000
_cell.length_b   1.000
_cell.length_c   1.000
_cell.angle_alpha   90.00
_cell.angle_beta   90.00
_cell.angle_gamma   90.00
#
_symmetry.space_group_name_H-M   'P 1'
#
loop_
_entity.id
_entity.type
_entity.pdbx_description
1 polymer ?
#
loop_
_entity_poly.entity_id
_entity_poly.type
_entity_poly.pdbx_seq_one_letter_code
_entity_poly.pdbx_strand_id
1 'polypeptide(L)'
;MEPHHEQQVDVFIVGAGFGGIGQAYALRNLGLSIKIIDSLPDLGGTWLTNTYPGALSDTESFVYRFSWDKEDLQTYPWNRRYLRQPEILAYLRHFAEKHDLRKNMEFNTEMQSAIWDEESHAWEIKISTGQTFRARYFITAMGILSKANLPSIPRISTFEGIVAHTSHWPNNLDVTNKRVGVVGCGASGVQVITKIAPSVASLTAFIRHPQYTLPSNDRLITPDYRTWANENYDRIWEQLKNSLIGFGYVESNRPFFSVDPSRRQQLLEDLWNNGNGMRFMVEHYCDITTNEKANEVVCDFLRNKIYQIVKDPEKARKLVPTELFARRPISNYGYYETYNRENVSIVDLKEAPIAEITSNGLRTEDGTVHELDVLVLATGFDAVEGNLVRVNIVGRGGKNLKDAWVNGPKSYLGSFVAGFPNMFMVNGPKGAFGNVVPAVEASVEFITHAIERAEAVREKNGSQGIVEATQEAEDEWGLVCENAAKENLFNKLKNSWFTGGNIPGKALGVRAYFGGLGSYRAIGISATKDTWNGFRPFF
;
A
#
# COMPACT_ATOMS: atom_id res chain seq x y z
N MET A 1 38.00 -3.66 22.06
CA MET A 1 36.72 -3.97 21.39
C MET A 1 36.02 -4.96 22.31
N GLU A 2 34.96 -4.54 22.94
CA GLU A 2 34.13 -5.49 23.69
C GLU A 2 33.58 -6.53 22.71
N PRO A 3 33.48 -7.81 23.07
CA PRO A 3 32.92 -8.81 22.19
C PRO A 3 31.47 -8.40 21.85
N HIS A 4 31.16 -8.23 20.57
CA HIS A 4 29.81 -8.03 20.10
C HIS A 4 29.01 -9.27 20.53
N HIS A 5 28.18 -9.15 21.56
CA HIS A 5 27.30 -10.22 22.00
C HIS A 5 26.25 -10.46 20.91
N GLU A 6 26.42 -11.57 20.19
CA GLU A 6 25.44 -12.09 19.26
C GLU A 6 24.19 -12.51 20.07
N GLN A 7 23.04 -11.90 19.74
CA GLN A 7 21.77 -12.25 20.39
C GLN A 7 21.02 -13.29 19.56
N GLN A 8 20.52 -14.32 20.21
CA GLN A 8 19.72 -15.36 19.55
C GLN A 8 18.23 -15.09 19.78
N VAL A 9 17.45 -15.19 18.70
CA VAL A 9 15.99 -15.15 18.72
C VAL A 9 15.44 -16.18 17.74
N ASP A 10 14.21 -16.63 17.94
CA ASP A 10 13.60 -17.56 17.01
C ASP A 10 13.11 -16.83 15.77
N VAL A 11 12.44 -15.69 15.96
CA VAL A 11 11.84 -14.91 14.90
C VAL A 11 12.32 -13.47 14.95
N PHE A 12 12.84 -12.98 13.85
CA PHE A 12 13.21 -11.58 13.67
C PHE A 12 12.30 -10.92 12.63
N ILE A 13 11.57 -9.87 13.02
CA ILE A 13 10.62 -9.16 12.18
C ILE A 13 11.12 -7.73 11.94
N VAL A 14 11.11 -7.29 10.67
CA VAL A 14 11.47 -5.92 10.29
C VAL A 14 10.22 -5.17 9.84
N GLY A 15 9.85 -4.14 10.62
CA GLY A 15 8.68 -3.29 10.45
C GLY A 15 7.60 -3.53 11.49
N ALA A 16 7.14 -2.44 12.13
CA ALA A 16 6.12 -2.44 13.18
C ALA A 16 4.80 -1.74 12.71
N GLY A 17 4.46 -1.89 11.43
CA GLY A 17 3.15 -1.53 10.89
C GLY A 17 2.13 -2.67 11.02
N PHE A 18 1.00 -2.60 10.27
CA PHE A 18 -0.01 -3.67 10.23
C PHE A 18 0.61 -5.06 10.02
N GLY A 19 1.59 -5.18 9.11
CA GLY A 19 2.23 -6.47 8.82
C GLY A 19 2.97 -7.07 9.99
N GLY A 20 3.88 -6.32 10.61
CA GLY A 20 4.69 -6.80 11.73
C GLY A 20 3.89 -7.04 13.01
N ILE A 21 2.95 -6.13 13.33
CA ILE A 21 2.02 -6.29 14.45
C ILE A 21 1.16 -7.55 14.25
N GLY A 22 0.60 -7.73 13.04
CA GLY A 22 -0.21 -8.90 12.72
C GLY A 22 0.57 -10.21 12.80
N GLN A 23 1.81 -10.23 12.29
CA GLN A 23 2.63 -11.44 12.34
C GLN A 23 3.04 -11.79 13.78
N ALA A 24 3.44 -10.80 14.58
CA ALA A 24 3.75 -11.02 15.99
C ALA A 24 2.53 -11.54 16.77
N TYR A 25 1.34 -10.97 16.50
CA TYR A 25 0.09 -11.45 17.09
C TYR A 25 -0.19 -12.92 16.75
N ALA A 26 -0.02 -13.33 15.50
CA ALA A 26 -0.25 -14.71 15.08
C ALA A 26 0.72 -15.70 15.74
N LEU A 27 1.98 -15.30 15.90
CA LEU A 27 3.04 -16.17 16.46
C LEU A 27 3.09 -16.17 18.00
N ARG A 28 2.38 -15.26 18.70
CA ARG A 28 2.51 -15.04 20.16
C ARG A 28 2.31 -16.28 21.03
N ASN A 29 1.55 -17.26 20.53
CA ASN A 29 1.20 -18.46 21.29
C ASN A 29 2.06 -19.69 20.93
N LEU A 30 3.06 -19.54 20.05
CA LEU A 30 3.91 -20.65 19.61
C LEU A 30 5.12 -20.86 20.53
N GLY A 31 5.28 -20.09 21.59
CA GLY A 31 6.41 -20.19 22.52
C GLY A 31 7.75 -19.73 21.91
N LEU A 32 7.73 -19.06 20.77
CA LEU A 32 8.92 -18.56 20.08
C LEU A 32 9.33 -17.18 20.62
N SER A 33 10.63 -16.97 20.78
CA SER A 33 11.19 -15.66 21.08
C SER A 33 11.12 -14.77 19.83
N ILE A 34 10.49 -13.59 19.97
CA ILE A 34 10.25 -12.66 18.85
C ILE A 34 10.96 -11.34 19.10
N LYS A 35 11.71 -10.86 18.11
CA LYS A 35 12.25 -9.49 18.06
C LYS A 35 11.65 -8.75 16.87
N ILE A 36 11.18 -7.53 17.09
CA ILE A 36 10.68 -6.63 16.06
C ILE A 36 11.53 -5.38 16.06
N ILE A 37 11.98 -4.92 14.90
CA ILE A 37 12.63 -3.62 14.76
C ILE A 37 11.86 -2.73 13.79
N ASP A 38 11.91 -1.42 14.03
CA ASP A 38 11.46 -0.41 13.05
C ASP A 38 12.42 0.78 13.06
N SER A 39 12.70 1.31 11.87
CA SER A 39 13.52 2.52 11.69
C SER A 39 12.83 3.78 12.20
N LEU A 40 11.54 3.74 12.39
CA LEU A 40 10.72 4.83 12.90
C LEU A 40 10.77 4.91 14.46
N PRO A 41 10.39 6.05 15.06
CA PRO A 41 10.44 6.23 16.52
C PRO A 41 9.32 5.52 17.28
N ASP A 42 8.34 4.95 16.59
CA ASP A 42 7.22 4.21 17.18
C ASP A 42 6.61 3.24 16.16
N LEU A 43 5.70 2.39 16.63
CA LEU A 43 4.90 1.53 15.76
C LEU A 43 3.87 2.33 14.92
N GLY A 44 3.40 1.71 13.85
CA GLY A 44 2.32 2.27 13.02
C GLY A 44 2.64 2.30 11.51
N GLY A 45 3.93 2.24 11.13
CA GLY A 45 4.37 2.21 9.73
C GLY A 45 3.77 3.36 8.92
N THR A 46 3.01 3.08 7.87
CA THR A 46 2.32 4.08 7.03
C THR A 46 1.53 5.11 7.84
N TRP A 47 0.87 4.71 8.92
CA TRP A 47 0.03 5.59 9.73
C TRP A 47 0.81 6.40 10.76
N LEU A 48 2.08 6.08 10.99
CA LEU A 48 3.00 6.93 11.74
C LEU A 48 3.62 8.01 10.85
N THR A 49 3.98 7.68 9.59
CA THR A 49 4.74 8.59 8.71
C THR A 49 3.87 9.56 7.92
N ASN A 50 2.66 9.17 7.50
CA ASN A 50 1.81 9.97 6.62
C ASN A 50 0.93 10.93 7.42
N THR A 51 1.54 11.91 8.08
CA THR A 51 0.89 12.90 8.96
C THR A 51 0.46 14.18 8.24
N TYR A 52 0.53 14.20 6.91
CA TYR A 52 0.12 15.36 6.11
C TYR A 52 -1.37 15.72 6.32
N PRO A 53 -1.74 16.99 6.16
CA PRO A 53 -3.11 17.43 6.33
C PRO A 53 -4.10 16.67 5.42
N GLY A 54 -5.13 16.09 6.02
CA GLY A 54 -6.15 15.35 5.29
C GLY A 54 -5.88 13.85 5.11
N ALA A 55 -4.80 13.32 5.66
CA ALA A 55 -4.47 11.89 5.59
C ALA A 55 -5.59 11.03 6.21
N LEU A 56 -6.17 10.13 5.40
CA LEU A 56 -7.23 9.20 5.81
C LEU A 56 -7.19 7.93 4.96
N SER A 57 -7.78 6.85 5.45
CA SER A 57 -8.03 5.64 4.66
C SER A 57 -9.24 5.85 3.75
N ASP A 58 -9.21 5.30 2.55
CA ASP A 58 -10.37 5.19 1.66
C ASP A 58 -11.03 3.80 1.69
N THR A 59 -10.59 2.97 2.63
CA THR A 59 -11.29 1.74 3.05
C THR A 59 -12.22 2.08 4.21
N GLU A 60 -13.44 1.56 4.18
CA GLU A 60 -14.43 1.84 5.23
C GLU A 60 -13.96 1.32 6.60
N SER A 61 -14.28 2.06 7.66
CA SER A 61 -13.73 1.88 9.00
C SER A 61 -14.00 0.51 9.59
N PHE A 62 -15.16 -0.11 9.28
CA PHE A 62 -15.56 -1.39 9.83
C PHE A 62 -14.72 -2.57 9.34
N VAL A 63 -13.99 -2.42 8.22
CA VAL A 63 -13.10 -3.45 7.65
C VAL A 63 -11.62 -3.04 7.58
N TYR A 64 -11.25 -1.82 8.04
CA TYR A 64 -9.84 -1.40 8.08
C TYR A 64 -9.22 -1.67 9.45
N ARG A 65 -9.31 -2.92 9.89
CA ARG A 65 -8.86 -3.43 11.20
C ARG A 65 -8.64 -4.93 11.15
N PHE A 66 -7.92 -5.49 12.12
CA PHE A 66 -7.73 -6.93 12.19
C PHE A 66 -9.04 -7.67 12.47
N SER A 67 -9.25 -8.80 11.75
CA SER A 67 -10.45 -9.64 11.92
C SER A 67 -10.33 -10.63 13.07
N TRP A 68 -9.14 -10.79 13.64
CA TRP A 68 -8.84 -11.84 14.61
C TRP A 68 -9.35 -11.55 16.01
N ASP A 69 -9.39 -10.29 16.41
CA ASP A 69 -9.89 -9.89 17.73
C ASP A 69 -11.36 -9.50 17.64
N LYS A 70 -12.23 -10.48 17.93
CA LYS A 70 -13.69 -10.30 17.87
C LYS A 70 -14.19 -9.28 18.90
N GLU A 71 -13.54 -9.18 20.04
CA GLU A 71 -13.88 -8.18 21.05
C GLU A 71 -13.59 -6.77 20.53
N ASP A 72 -12.41 -6.53 19.93
CA ASP A 72 -12.07 -5.25 19.32
C ASP A 72 -12.99 -4.86 18.15
N LEU A 73 -13.41 -5.82 17.34
CA LEU A 73 -14.40 -5.57 16.28
C LEU A 73 -15.69 -4.98 16.87
N GLN A 74 -16.13 -5.50 18.03
CA GLN A 74 -17.36 -5.08 18.69
C GLN A 74 -17.20 -3.78 19.46
N THR A 75 -16.10 -3.61 20.18
CA THR A 75 -15.97 -2.60 21.24
C THR A 75 -15.09 -1.41 20.86
N TYR A 76 -14.02 -1.61 20.04
CA TYR A 76 -13.13 -0.52 19.69
C TYR A 76 -13.86 0.57 18.89
N PRO A 77 -13.80 1.85 19.29
CA PRO A 77 -14.62 2.91 18.73
C PRO A 77 -14.23 3.27 17.28
N TRP A 78 -15.22 3.54 16.49
CA TRP A 78 -15.14 4.24 15.19
C TRP A 78 -16.47 4.93 14.92
N ASN A 79 -16.40 6.19 14.50
CA ASN A 79 -17.58 7.05 14.39
C ASN A 79 -17.74 7.71 13.01
N ARG A 80 -16.85 7.39 12.06
CA ARG A 80 -16.88 7.89 10.68
C ARG A 80 -16.77 6.75 9.69
N ARG A 81 -17.23 7.02 8.47
CA ARG A 81 -17.13 6.06 7.36
C ARG A 81 -15.68 5.72 7.05
N TYR A 82 -14.78 6.70 7.10
CA TYR A 82 -13.34 6.52 6.87
C TYR A 82 -12.54 7.06 8.04
N LEU A 83 -11.64 6.21 8.56
CA LEU A 83 -10.74 6.60 9.64
C LEU A 83 -9.65 7.53 9.13
N ARG A 84 -9.35 8.53 9.93
CA ARG A 84 -8.23 9.45 9.73
C ARG A 84 -6.94 8.85 10.27
N GLN A 85 -5.82 9.38 9.80
CA GLN A 85 -4.49 8.92 10.21
C GLN A 85 -4.33 8.77 11.74
N PRO A 86 -4.69 9.75 12.60
CA PRO A 86 -4.51 9.60 14.05
C PRO A 86 -5.36 8.48 14.66
N GLU A 87 -6.56 8.24 14.10
CA GLU A 87 -7.47 7.20 14.58
C GLU A 87 -6.95 5.80 14.27
N ILE A 88 -6.34 5.62 13.07
CA ILE A 88 -5.74 4.35 12.68
C ILE A 88 -4.47 4.08 13.48
N LEU A 89 -3.64 5.10 13.69
CA LEU A 89 -2.45 4.98 14.53
C LEU A 89 -2.82 4.62 15.97
N ALA A 90 -3.86 5.26 16.53
CA ALA A 90 -4.37 4.95 17.86
C ALA A 90 -4.87 3.49 17.96
N TYR A 91 -5.56 2.99 16.90
CA TYR A 91 -5.98 1.59 16.85
C TYR A 91 -4.78 0.63 16.86
N LEU A 92 -3.74 0.89 16.07
CA LEU A 92 -2.55 0.02 16.03
C LEU A 92 -1.82 -0.01 17.38
N ARG A 93 -1.71 1.15 18.05
CA ARG A 93 -1.14 1.25 19.40
C ARG A 93 -1.97 0.45 20.42
N HIS A 94 -3.28 0.65 20.41
CA HIS A 94 -4.21 -0.11 21.25
C HIS A 94 -4.06 -1.62 21.05
N PHE A 95 -4.06 -2.09 19.80
CA PHE A 95 -3.94 -3.52 19.48
C PHE A 95 -2.61 -4.11 19.97
N ALA A 96 -1.51 -3.39 19.75
CA ALA A 96 -0.18 -3.83 20.20
C ALA A 96 -0.06 -3.86 21.75
N GLU A 97 -0.65 -2.90 22.44
CA GLU A 97 -0.69 -2.84 23.92
C GLU A 97 -1.59 -3.92 24.50
N LYS A 98 -2.83 -4.06 23.99
CA LYS A 98 -3.80 -5.08 24.42
C LYS A 98 -3.23 -6.50 24.38
N HIS A 99 -2.42 -6.78 23.36
CA HIS A 99 -1.83 -8.12 23.17
C HIS A 99 -0.36 -8.23 23.62
N ASP A 100 0.14 -7.25 24.39
CA ASP A 100 1.49 -7.22 24.97
C ASP A 100 2.60 -7.44 23.91
N LEU A 101 2.40 -6.90 22.69
CA LEU A 101 3.35 -7.06 21.59
C LEU A 101 4.49 -6.03 21.65
N ARG A 102 4.25 -4.87 22.28
CA ARG A 102 5.21 -3.76 22.34
C ARG A 102 6.53 -4.12 23.02
N LYS A 103 6.52 -5.05 23.97
CA LYS A 103 7.72 -5.54 24.65
C LYS A 103 8.77 -6.15 23.73
N ASN A 104 8.35 -6.61 22.55
CA ASN A 104 9.22 -7.23 21.55
C ASN A 104 9.77 -6.22 20.54
N MET A 105 9.37 -4.94 20.62
CA MET A 105 9.68 -3.91 19.62
C MET A 105 10.86 -3.04 20.04
N GLU A 106 11.72 -2.74 19.07
CA GLU A 106 12.81 -1.77 19.19
C GLU A 106 12.70 -0.76 18.04
N PHE A 107 12.64 0.50 18.39
CA PHE A 107 12.43 1.61 17.47
C PHE A 107 13.72 2.37 17.18
N ASN A 108 13.69 3.28 16.18
CA ASN A 108 14.86 4.02 15.69
C ASN A 108 16.00 3.07 15.29
N THR A 109 15.63 1.85 14.83
CA THR A 109 16.58 0.78 14.54
C THR A 109 16.36 0.26 13.13
N GLU A 110 17.36 0.41 12.27
CA GLU A 110 17.31 0.01 10.88
C GLU A 110 18.10 -1.29 10.65
N MET A 111 17.55 -2.21 9.86
CA MET A 111 18.28 -3.39 9.39
C MET A 111 19.28 -2.97 8.31
N GLN A 112 20.55 -3.33 8.50
CA GLN A 112 21.63 -3.06 7.54
C GLN A 112 21.86 -4.24 6.59
N SER A 113 21.83 -5.46 7.13
CA SER A 113 21.97 -6.69 6.33
C SER A 113 21.28 -7.87 6.99
N ALA A 114 20.92 -8.85 6.17
CA ALA A 114 20.50 -10.18 6.60
C ALA A 114 21.19 -11.22 5.70
N ILE A 115 21.98 -12.12 6.29
CA ILE A 115 22.78 -13.11 5.56
C ILE A 115 22.44 -14.49 6.09
N TRP A 116 22.07 -15.41 5.19
CA TRP A 116 21.82 -16.80 5.53
C TRP A 116 23.14 -17.54 5.80
N ASP A 117 23.21 -18.18 6.94
CA ASP A 117 24.32 -19.03 7.33
C ASP A 117 23.94 -20.51 7.11
N GLU A 118 24.65 -21.17 6.21
CA GLU A 118 24.40 -22.59 5.85
C GLU A 118 24.76 -23.57 6.97
N GLU A 119 25.71 -23.24 7.85
CA GLU A 119 26.15 -24.15 8.91
C GLU A 119 25.17 -24.16 10.07
N SER A 120 24.73 -22.99 10.50
CA SER A 120 23.78 -22.83 11.61
C SER A 120 22.32 -22.88 11.19
N HIS A 121 22.03 -22.87 9.87
CA HIS A 121 20.67 -22.76 9.31
C HIS A 121 19.87 -21.60 9.94
N ALA A 122 20.49 -20.44 10.02
CA ALA A 122 19.92 -19.25 10.61
C ALA A 122 20.32 -17.99 9.84
N TRP A 123 19.61 -16.90 10.04
CA TRP A 123 19.92 -15.60 9.51
C TRP A 123 20.81 -14.81 10.46
N GLU A 124 21.98 -14.35 9.99
CA GLU A 124 22.77 -13.31 10.66
C GLU A 124 22.22 -11.94 10.24
N ILE A 125 21.66 -11.18 11.18
CA ILE A 125 21.00 -9.91 10.93
C ILE A 125 21.74 -8.80 11.67
N LYS A 126 22.29 -7.84 10.91
CA LYS A 126 22.98 -6.65 11.45
C LYS A 126 22.05 -5.44 11.45
N ILE A 127 22.03 -4.72 12.54
CA ILE A 127 21.21 -3.53 12.74
C ILE A 127 22.05 -2.27 12.97
N SER A 128 21.43 -1.10 12.81
CA SER A 128 22.10 0.21 12.86
C SER A 128 22.74 0.56 14.21
N THR A 129 22.34 -0.10 15.29
CA THR A 129 22.94 0.06 16.62
C THR A 129 24.28 -0.68 16.77
N GLY A 130 24.70 -1.44 15.74
CA GLY A 130 25.92 -2.26 15.75
C GLY A 130 25.73 -3.67 16.33
N GLN A 131 24.54 -4.02 16.80
CA GLN A 131 24.22 -5.34 17.28
C GLN A 131 24.01 -6.32 16.12
N THR A 132 24.28 -7.61 16.38
CA THR A 132 24.02 -8.71 15.46
C THR A 132 23.06 -9.70 16.13
N PHE A 133 22.05 -10.10 15.38
CA PHE A 133 21.08 -11.12 15.79
C PHE A 133 21.24 -12.37 14.94
N ARG A 134 21.07 -13.53 15.56
CA ARG A 134 20.91 -14.80 14.87
C ARG A 134 19.47 -15.27 15.03
N ALA A 135 18.78 -15.45 13.90
CA ALA A 135 17.36 -15.80 13.89
C ALA A 135 17.08 -17.00 12.98
N ARG A 136 16.26 -17.95 13.44
CA ARG A 136 15.82 -19.09 12.62
C ARG A 136 14.88 -18.64 11.52
N TYR A 137 14.01 -17.70 11.83
CA TYR A 137 13.01 -17.15 10.91
C TYR A 137 13.21 -15.65 10.75
N PHE A 138 13.33 -15.20 9.52
CA PHE A 138 13.47 -13.79 9.16
C PHE A 138 12.22 -13.33 8.41
N ILE A 139 11.50 -12.32 8.94
CA ILE A 139 10.25 -11.83 8.38
C ILE A 139 10.39 -10.36 8.03
N THR A 140 10.14 -10.02 6.76
CA THR A 140 10.07 -8.63 6.32
C THR A 140 8.63 -8.16 6.26
N ALA A 141 8.29 -7.12 7.03
CA ALA A 141 7.01 -6.41 7.06
C ALA A 141 7.21 -4.92 6.76
N MET A 142 8.14 -4.62 5.84
CA MET A 142 8.67 -3.27 5.56
C MET A 142 7.69 -2.37 4.77
N GLY A 143 6.51 -2.89 4.42
CA GLY A 143 5.48 -2.17 3.68
C GLY A 143 5.79 -1.98 2.19
N ILE A 144 4.73 -1.94 1.37
CA ILE A 144 4.82 -1.82 -0.09
C ILE A 144 4.87 -0.36 -0.58
N LEU A 145 4.52 0.62 0.26
CA LEU A 145 4.48 2.05 -0.04
C LEU A 145 5.19 2.84 1.07
N SER A 146 6.47 2.55 1.31
CA SER A 146 7.23 3.15 2.41
C SER A 146 8.53 3.82 1.97
N LYS A 147 9.12 3.45 0.82
CA LYS A 147 10.26 4.16 0.26
C LYS A 147 9.78 5.36 -0.58
N ALA A 148 9.95 6.58 -0.08
CA ALA A 148 9.56 7.81 -0.77
C ALA A 148 10.24 7.92 -2.15
N ASN A 149 9.48 8.35 -3.16
CA ASN A 149 10.01 8.71 -4.47
C ASN A 149 10.30 10.21 -4.50
N LEU A 150 11.56 10.57 -4.27
CA LEU A 150 12.01 11.96 -4.35
C LEU A 150 12.40 12.26 -5.81
N PRO A 151 11.72 13.19 -6.49
CA PRO A 151 12.04 13.52 -7.86
C PRO A 151 13.39 14.26 -7.93
N SER A 152 14.17 13.96 -8.97
CA SER A 152 15.39 14.73 -9.27
C SER A 152 15.01 16.03 -9.98
N ILE A 153 14.63 17.06 -9.21
CA ILE A 153 14.35 18.39 -9.75
C ILE A 153 15.63 19.22 -9.62
N PRO A 154 16.12 19.84 -10.74
CA PRO A 154 17.32 20.67 -10.68
C PRO A 154 17.22 21.77 -9.62
N ARG A 155 18.32 21.97 -8.90
CA ARG A 155 18.48 23.04 -7.89
C ARG A 155 17.48 23.00 -6.71
N ILE A 156 16.87 21.86 -6.40
CA ILE A 156 15.91 21.75 -5.27
C ILE A 156 16.51 22.20 -3.93
N SER A 157 17.81 22.04 -3.74
CA SER A 157 18.53 22.48 -2.54
C SER A 157 18.71 24.01 -2.43
N THR A 158 18.42 24.78 -3.47
CA THR A 158 18.50 26.26 -3.44
C THR A 158 17.20 26.90 -2.96
N PHE A 159 16.15 26.15 -2.75
CA PHE A 159 14.88 26.68 -2.26
C PHE A 159 15.02 27.17 -0.81
N GLU A 160 14.72 28.44 -0.57
CA GLU A 160 14.75 29.06 0.76
C GLU A 160 13.49 28.79 1.58
N GLY A 161 12.42 28.31 0.95
CA GLY A 161 11.20 27.89 1.60
C GLY A 161 11.30 26.46 2.15
N ILE A 162 10.15 25.89 2.51
CA ILE A 162 10.08 24.54 3.09
C ILE A 162 9.73 23.52 1.99
N VAL A 163 10.55 22.47 1.85
CA VAL A 163 10.23 21.30 1.03
C VAL A 163 9.71 20.19 1.94
N ALA A 164 8.51 19.68 1.66
CA ALA A 164 7.87 18.60 2.40
C ALA A 164 7.45 17.46 1.47
N HIS A 165 7.89 16.23 1.75
CA HIS A 165 7.28 15.05 1.11
C HIS A 165 6.10 14.56 1.94
N THR A 166 5.02 14.08 1.31
CA THR A 166 3.81 13.64 2.04
C THR A 166 4.09 12.54 3.06
N SER A 167 5.06 11.63 2.81
CA SER A 167 5.45 10.61 3.78
C SER A 167 6.41 11.09 4.87
N HIS A 168 6.86 12.32 4.82
CA HIS A 168 7.76 12.94 5.79
C HIS A 168 7.32 14.39 6.01
N TRP A 169 6.08 14.54 6.45
CA TRP A 169 5.53 15.87 6.73
C TRP A 169 6.21 16.45 7.97
N PRO A 170 6.81 17.66 7.86
CA PRO A 170 7.48 18.25 9.01
C PRO A 170 6.53 18.50 10.17
N ASN A 171 6.94 18.08 11.37
CA ASN A 171 6.18 18.37 12.58
C ASN A 171 6.00 19.90 12.72
N ASN A 172 4.77 20.32 13.03
CA ASN A 172 4.41 21.73 13.19
C ASN A 172 4.50 22.61 11.93
N LEU A 173 4.54 22.03 10.72
CA LEU A 173 4.42 22.81 9.50
C LEU A 173 3.01 23.41 9.38
N ASP A 174 2.91 24.71 9.65
CA ASP A 174 1.70 25.49 9.40
C ASP A 174 1.79 26.12 8.00
N VAL A 175 0.83 25.77 7.15
CA VAL A 175 0.71 26.29 5.78
C VAL A 175 -0.30 27.46 5.67
N THR A 176 -0.90 27.90 6.79
CA THR A 176 -1.88 28.98 6.83
C THR A 176 -1.29 30.26 6.27
N ASN A 177 -2.01 30.92 5.35
CA ASN A 177 -1.59 32.15 4.66
C ASN A 177 -0.25 32.02 3.90
N LYS A 178 0.19 30.82 3.55
CA LYS A 178 1.39 30.56 2.73
C LYS A 178 1.02 30.36 1.25
N ARG A 179 1.98 30.64 0.35
CA ARG A 179 1.92 30.25 -1.06
C ARG A 179 2.45 28.82 -1.16
N VAL A 180 1.56 27.88 -1.49
CA VAL A 180 1.89 26.45 -1.48
C VAL A 180 1.86 25.85 -2.89
N GLY A 181 2.94 25.21 -3.29
CA GLY A 181 2.99 24.39 -4.50
C GLY A 181 2.85 22.91 -4.12
N VAL A 182 2.00 22.15 -4.84
CA VAL A 182 1.85 20.72 -4.66
C VAL A 182 2.19 20.00 -5.95
N VAL A 183 3.24 19.19 -5.97
CA VAL A 183 3.64 18.38 -7.12
C VAL A 183 3.04 17.00 -7.02
N GLY A 184 2.11 16.69 -7.91
CA GLY A 184 1.41 15.40 -8.00
C GLY A 184 -0.02 15.45 -7.49
N CYS A 185 -0.87 14.59 -8.11
CA CYS A 185 -2.31 14.44 -7.83
C CYS A 185 -2.71 12.96 -7.65
N GLY A 186 -1.82 12.14 -7.10
CA GLY A 186 -2.17 10.83 -6.57
C GLY A 186 -2.98 10.95 -5.28
N ALA A 187 -3.28 9.84 -4.59
CA ALA A 187 -4.13 9.84 -3.39
C ALA A 187 -3.70 10.88 -2.34
N SER A 188 -2.40 10.96 -2.01
CA SER A 188 -1.88 11.92 -1.03
C SER A 188 -1.99 13.37 -1.53
N GLY A 189 -1.68 13.63 -2.81
CA GLY A 189 -1.78 14.97 -3.41
C GLY A 189 -3.22 15.49 -3.40
N VAL A 190 -4.19 14.65 -3.78
CA VAL A 190 -5.62 14.96 -3.73
C VAL A 190 -6.06 15.32 -2.30
N GLN A 191 -5.63 14.55 -1.31
CA GLN A 191 -5.98 14.79 0.09
C GLN A 191 -5.38 16.09 0.63
N VAL A 192 -4.09 16.34 0.36
CA VAL A 192 -3.41 17.59 0.77
C VAL A 192 -4.06 18.80 0.11
N ILE A 193 -4.19 18.82 -1.22
CA ILE A 193 -4.78 19.92 -1.98
C ILE A 193 -6.15 20.28 -1.42
N THR A 194 -7.03 19.29 -1.27
CA THR A 194 -8.40 19.53 -0.77
C THR A 194 -8.39 20.09 0.65
N LYS A 195 -7.49 19.56 1.51
CA LYS A 195 -7.48 19.93 2.94
C LYS A 195 -6.92 21.32 3.20
N ILE A 196 -5.85 21.72 2.48
CA ILE A 196 -5.16 22.97 2.78
C ILE A 196 -5.70 24.18 1.99
N ALA A 197 -6.33 23.96 0.83
CA ALA A 197 -6.81 25.04 -0.04
C ALA A 197 -7.63 26.14 0.66
N PRO A 198 -8.49 25.83 1.67
CA PRO A 198 -9.23 26.86 2.39
C PRO A 198 -8.40 27.80 3.25
N SER A 199 -7.19 27.40 3.66
CA SER A 199 -6.38 28.13 4.66
C SER A 199 -5.13 28.81 4.09
N VAL A 200 -4.69 28.40 2.90
CA VAL A 200 -3.47 28.96 2.27
C VAL A 200 -3.75 30.27 1.53
N ALA A 201 -2.75 31.14 1.40
CA ALA A 201 -2.86 32.37 0.60
C ALA A 201 -3.08 32.04 -0.87
N SER A 202 -2.27 31.12 -1.41
CA SER A 202 -2.46 30.56 -2.75
C SER A 202 -1.99 29.12 -2.81
N LEU A 203 -2.63 28.32 -3.67
CA LEU A 203 -2.26 26.95 -3.96
C LEU A 203 -2.07 26.76 -5.46
N THR A 204 -0.89 26.26 -5.85
CA THR A 204 -0.62 25.85 -7.22
C THR A 204 -0.44 24.34 -7.29
N ALA A 205 -1.33 23.66 -7.99
CA ALA A 205 -1.23 22.22 -8.24
C ALA A 205 -0.44 21.96 -9.54
N PHE A 206 0.73 21.32 -9.43
CA PHE A 206 1.56 20.92 -10.56
C PHE A 206 1.22 19.48 -10.94
N ILE A 207 0.51 19.28 -12.05
CA ILE A 207 -0.11 18.02 -12.42
C ILE A 207 0.43 17.53 -13.76
N ARG A 208 1.00 16.32 -13.80
CA ARG A 208 1.45 15.67 -15.04
C ARG A 208 0.43 14.68 -15.61
N HIS A 209 -0.18 13.89 -14.74
CA HIS A 209 -1.19 12.88 -15.07
C HIS A 209 -2.39 13.06 -14.16
N PRO A 210 -3.42 13.80 -14.58
CA PRO A 210 -4.67 13.92 -13.83
C PRO A 210 -5.25 12.54 -13.51
N GLN A 211 -5.85 12.40 -12.33
CA GLN A 211 -6.42 11.14 -11.85
C GLN A 211 -7.94 11.29 -11.74
N TYR A 212 -8.67 10.20 -12.03
CA TYR A 212 -10.08 10.13 -11.71
C TYR A 212 -10.24 10.06 -10.19
N THR A 213 -10.90 11.07 -9.64
CA THR A 213 -11.21 11.16 -8.21
C THR A 213 -12.72 11.09 -8.03
N LEU A 214 -13.19 10.12 -7.27
CA LEU A 214 -14.60 9.90 -7.03
C LEU A 214 -15.01 10.48 -5.67
N PRO A 215 -16.28 10.86 -5.46
CA PRO A 215 -16.76 11.28 -4.17
C PRO A 215 -16.53 10.19 -3.12
N SER A 216 -16.04 10.55 -1.94
CA SER A 216 -15.91 9.58 -0.83
C SER A 216 -17.20 9.41 -0.06
N ASN A 217 -18.05 10.45 -0.04
CA ASN A 217 -19.23 10.52 0.84
C ASN A 217 -18.88 10.20 2.31
N ASP A 218 -17.75 10.75 2.76
CA ASP A 218 -17.33 10.63 4.16
C ASP A 218 -18.37 11.29 5.08
N ARG A 219 -18.81 10.57 6.08
CA ARG A 219 -19.84 11.01 7.03
C ARG A 219 -19.66 10.37 8.40
N LEU A 220 -20.33 10.94 9.38
CA LEU A 220 -20.49 10.29 10.67
C LEU A 220 -21.33 9.01 10.51
N ILE A 221 -21.00 8.01 11.29
CA ILE A 221 -21.72 6.75 11.36
C ILE A 221 -22.90 6.91 12.32
N THR A 222 -24.06 6.40 11.93
CA THR A 222 -25.23 6.35 12.81
C THR A 222 -25.10 5.17 13.80
N PRO A 223 -25.72 5.26 15.00
CA PRO A 223 -25.76 4.14 15.93
C PRO A 223 -26.32 2.86 15.29
N ASP A 224 -27.36 2.98 14.47
CA ASP A 224 -27.98 1.82 13.79
C ASP A 224 -27.00 1.14 12.82
N TYR A 225 -26.20 1.93 12.08
CA TYR A 225 -25.18 1.36 11.20
C TYR A 225 -24.08 0.66 12.01
N ARG A 226 -23.69 1.23 13.16
CA ARG A 226 -22.73 0.59 14.07
C ARG A 226 -23.26 -0.72 14.60
N THR A 227 -24.52 -0.75 15.06
CA THR A 227 -25.20 -1.96 15.54
C THR A 227 -25.26 -3.02 14.45
N TRP A 228 -25.69 -2.63 13.25
CA TRP A 228 -25.69 -3.52 12.10
C TRP A 228 -24.32 -4.13 11.82
N ALA A 229 -23.26 -3.32 11.81
CA ALA A 229 -21.90 -3.82 11.57
C ALA A 229 -21.49 -4.84 12.64
N ASN A 230 -21.74 -4.53 13.91
CA ASN A 230 -21.42 -5.40 15.03
C ASN A 230 -22.13 -6.77 14.94
N GLU A 231 -23.41 -6.78 14.59
CA GLU A 231 -24.21 -8.01 14.45
C GLU A 231 -23.81 -8.87 13.24
N ASN A 232 -23.14 -8.25 12.24
CA ASN A 232 -22.84 -8.90 10.98
C ASN A 232 -21.34 -9.14 10.73
N TYR A 233 -20.44 -8.88 11.68
CA TYR A 233 -18.99 -8.98 11.43
C TYR A 233 -18.55 -10.35 10.91
N ASP A 234 -19.05 -11.44 11.41
CA ASP A 234 -18.68 -12.79 10.93
C ASP A 234 -19.03 -12.95 9.45
N ARG A 235 -20.25 -12.55 9.04
CA ARG A 235 -20.68 -12.56 7.64
C ARG A 235 -19.89 -11.60 6.75
N ILE A 236 -19.62 -10.38 7.25
CA ILE A 236 -18.85 -9.37 6.53
C ILE A 236 -17.45 -9.89 6.23
N TRP A 237 -16.76 -10.45 7.23
CA TRP A 237 -15.41 -10.94 7.05
C TRP A 237 -15.34 -12.22 6.21
N GLU A 238 -16.32 -13.12 6.32
CA GLU A 238 -16.42 -14.27 5.44
C GLU A 238 -16.57 -13.85 3.97
N GLN A 239 -17.52 -12.94 3.70
CA GLN A 239 -17.71 -12.38 2.35
C GLN A 239 -16.45 -11.68 1.85
N LEU A 240 -15.83 -10.84 2.68
CA LEU A 240 -14.64 -10.07 2.33
C LEU A 240 -13.46 -10.97 1.99
N LYS A 241 -13.18 -11.99 2.79
CA LYS A 241 -12.10 -12.96 2.58
C LYS A 241 -12.25 -13.78 1.30
N ASN A 242 -13.48 -13.92 0.79
CA ASN A 242 -13.81 -14.64 -0.44
C ASN A 242 -14.06 -13.72 -1.65
N SER A 243 -13.89 -12.41 -1.51
CA SER A 243 -14.15 -11.43 -2.56
C SER A 243 -12.95 -11.21 -3.49
N LEU A 244 -13.16 -10.42 -4.55
CA LEU A 244 -12.11 -10.04 -5.51
C LEU A 244 -11.11 -9.06 -4.88
N ILE A 245 -11.62 -8.00 -4.21
CA ILE A 245 -10.77 -6.88 -3.75
C ILE A 245 -10.73 -6.67 -2.23
N GLY A 246 -11.54 -7.39 -1.45
CA GLY A 246 -11.46 -7.35 0.02
C GLY A 246 -11.94 -6.06 0.68
N PHE A 247 -12.86 -5.30 0.07
CA PHE A 247 -13.36 -4.03 0.62
C PHE A 247 -14.72 -4.13 1.32
N GLY A 248 -15.32 -5.32 1.37
CA GLY A 248 -16.63 -5.53 1.99
C GLY A 248 -17.81 -5.04 1.15
N TYR A 249 -17.61 -4.74 -0.13
CA TYR A 249 -18.68 -4.41 -1.07
C TYR A 249 -19.28 -5.68 -1.69
N VAL A 250 -20.53 -5.56 -2.15
CA VAL A 250 -21.17 -6.62 -2.95
C VAL A 250 -20.62 -6.50 -4.37
N GLU A 251 -19.80 -7.46 -4.77
CA GLU A 251 -19.22 -7.53 -6.10
C GLU A 251 -20.21 -8.09 -7.11
N SER A 252 -20.34 -7.44 -8.26
CA SER A 252 -21.29 -7.80 -9.29
C SER A 252 -20.72 -8.83 -10.27
N ASN A 253 -21.56 -9.73 -10.75
CA ASN A 253 -21.24 -10.62 -11.88
C ASN A 253 -21.83 -10.09 -13.21
N ARG A 254 -22.38 -8.87 -13.24
CA ARG A 254 -23.08 -8.31 -14.38
C ARG A 254 -22.08 -7.67 -15.35
N PRO A 255 -22.00 -8.11 -16.62
CA PRO A 255 -21.24 -7.43 -17.65
C PRO A 255 -21.84 -6.04 -17.96
N PHE A 256 -20.98 -5.07 -18.25
CA PHE A 256 -21.37 -3.67 -18.49
C PHE A 256 -22.40 -3.51 -19.62
N PHE A 257 -22.17 -4.21 -20.76
CA PHE A 257 -23.03 -4.12 -21.93
C PHE A 257 -24.26 -5.05 -21.89
N SER A 258 -24.47 -5.82 -20.82
CA SER A 258 -25.70 -6.60 -20.60
C SER A 258 -26.90 -5.74 -20.20
N VAL A 259 -26.67 -4.45 -19.93
CA VAL A 259 -27.68 -3.47 -19.49
C VAL A 259 -27.88 -2.44 -20.60
N ASP A 260 -29.12 -2.01 -20.82
CA ASP A 260 -29.41 -0.95 -21.79
C ASP A 260 -28.78 0.40 -21.42
N PRO A 261 -28.56 1.31 -22.39
CA PRO A 261 -27.83 2.56 -22.15
C PRO A 261 -28.45 3.46 -21.07
N SER A 262 -29.78 3.56 -21.01
CA SER A 262 -30.46 4.44 -20.04
C SER A 262 -30.29 3.92 -18.60
N ARG A 263 -30.41 2.61 -18.42
CA ARG A 263 -30.20 1.97 -17.13
C ARG A 263 -28.72 1.99 -16.71
N ARG A 264 -27.78 1.86 -17.66
CA ARG A 264 -26.35 2.04 -17.39
C ARG A 264 -26.04 3.42 -16.84
N GLN A 265 -26.61 4.48 -17.44
CA GLN A 265 -26.43 5.85 -16.96
C GLN A 265 -26.94 6.01 -15.52
N GLN A 266 -28.11 5.46 -15.20
CA GLN A 266 -28.65 5.48 -13.83
C GLN A 266 -27.72 4.77 -12.85
N LEU A 267 -27.22 3.57 -13.18
CA LEU A 267 -26.32 2.80 -12.31
C LEU A 267 -24.97 3.51 -12.12
N LEU A 268 -24.43 4.19 -13.13
CA LEU A 268 -23.23 5.01 -12.98
C LEU A 268 -23.49 6.22 -12.06
N GLU A 269 -24.66 6.86 -12.17
CA GLU A 269 -25.08 7.93 -11.23
C GLU A 269 -25.22 7.41 -9.80
N ASP A 270 -25.83 6.23 -9.61
CA ASP A 270 -25.95 5.60 -8.31
C ASP A 270 -24.57 5.32 -7.69
N LEU A 271 -23.63 4.78 -8.47
CA LEU A 271 -22.25 4.56 -8.03
C LEU A 271 -21.54 5.86 -7.66
N TRP A 272 -21.70 6.91 -8.47
CA TRP A 272 -21.15 8.24 -8.18
C TRP A 272 -21.71 8.81 -6.88
N ASN A 273 -23.02 8.73 -6.69
CA ASN A 273 -23.72 9.25 -5.52
C ASN A 273 -23.43 8.43 -4.25
N ASN A 274 -23.28 7.10 -4.37
CA ASN A 274 -22.88 6.25 -3.25
C ASN A 274 -21.43 6.50 -2.82
N GLY A 275 -20.60 6.91 -3.78
CA GLY A 275 -19.20 7.25 -3.58
C GLY A 275 -18.31 6.05 -3.31
N ASN A 276 -17.03 6.30 -3.26
CA ASN A 276 -15.89 5.39 -3.15
C ASN A 276 -15.49 4.75 -4.48
N GLY A 277 -14.23 4.98 -4.86
CA GLY A 277 -13.71 4.50 -6.15
C GLY A 277 -13.59 2.99 -6.26
N MET A 278 -13.34 2.28 -5.15
CA MET A 278 -13.28 0.82 -5.15
C MET A 278 -14.68 0.22 -5.32
N ARG A 279 -15.67 0.79 -4.67
CA ARG A 279 -17.09 0.45 -4.87
C ARG A 279 -17.50 0.64 -6.33
N PHE A 280 -17.14 1.79 -6.90
CA PHE A 280 -17.42 2.12 -8.29
C PHE A 280 -16.87 1.08 -9.27
N MET A 281 -15.72 0.51 -8.94
CA MET A 281 -15.04 -0.46 -9.78
C MET A 281 -15.75 -1.83 -9.84
N VAL A 282 -16.48 -2.25 -8.78
CA VAL A 282 -16.93 -3.65 -8.64
C VAL A 282 -18.42 -3.85 -8.32
N GLU A 283 -19.15 -2.82 -7.83
CA GLU A 283 -20.49 -3.06 -7.23
C GLU A 283 -21.57 -3.34 -8.27
N HIS A 284 -21.60 -2.63 -9.38
CA HIS A 284 -22.67 -2.80 -10.38
C HIS A 284 -22.25 -3.58 -11.63
N TYR A 285 -20.95 -3.66 -11.89
CA TYR A 285 -20.40 -4.30 -13.07
C TYR A 285 -19.13 -5.08 -12.74
N CYS A 286 -18.91 -6.20 -13.44
CA CYS A 286 -17.74 -7.06 -13.21
C CYS A 286 -16.56 -6.75 -14.15
N ASP A 287 -16.76 -5.98 -15.23
CA ASP A 287 -15.82 -5.89 -16.33
C ASP A 287 -15.31 -4.47 -16.65
N ILE A 288 -15.56 -3.48 -15.77
CA ILE A 288 -15.05 -2.11 -15.96
C ILE A 288 -13.51 -2.09 -16.08
N THR A 289 -12.82 -2.95 -15.36
CA THR A 289 -11.35 -2.99 -15.33
C THR A 289 -10.74 -3.99 -16.31
N THR A 290 -11.53 -4.72 -17.06
CA THR A 290 -11.08 -5.75 -18.02
C THR A 290 -11.61 -5.53 -19.43
N ASN A 291 -12.71 -4.81 -19.60
CA ASN A 291 -13.32 -4.48 -20.87
C ASN A 291 -13.03 -3.01 -21.25
N GLU A 292 -12.15 -2.78 -22.23
CA GLU A 292 -11.71 -1.43 -22.62
C GLU A 292 -12.87 -0.54 -23.08
N LYS A 293 -13.83 -1.10 -23.86
CA LYS A 293 -14.99 -0.33 -24.32
C LYS A 293 -15.92 0.08 -23.16
N ALA A 294 -16.09 -0.80 -22.18
CA ALA A 294 -16.83 -0.46 -20.97
C ALA A 294 -16.13 0.64 -20.17
N ASN A 295 -14.80 0.52 -20.03
CA ASN A 295 -13.96 1.51 -19.36
C ASN A 295 -14.02 2.88 -20.05
N GLU A 296 -13.99 2.95 -21.40
CA GLU A 296 -14.13 4.20 -22.15
C GLU A 296 -15.46 4.92 -21.85
N VAL A 297 -16.58 4.20 -21.82
CA VAL A 297 -17.89 4.78 -21.43
C VAL A 297 -17.86 5.31 -20.01
N VAL A 298 -17.21 4.59 -19.08
CA VAL A 298 -16.99 5.03 -17.71
C VAL A 298 -16.10 6.27 -17.66
N CYS A 299 -15.03 6.32 -18.44
CA CYS A 299 -14.17 7.50 -18.56
C CYS A 299 -14.95 8.73 -19.02
N ASP A 300 -15.78 8.59 -20.04
CA ASP A 300 -16.60 9.70 -20.54
C ASP A 300 -17.61 10.19 -19.52
N PHE A 301 -18.24 9.28 -18.77
CA PHE A 301 -19.09 9.63 -17.65
C PHE A 301 -18.32 10.45 -16.59
N LEU A 302 -17.15 9.97 -16.17
CA LEU A 302 -16.34 10.64 -15.15
C LEU A 302 -15.78 11.99 -15.64
N ARG A 303 -15.38 12.12 -16.91
CA ARG A 303 -14.94 13.37 -17.53
C ARG A 303 -16.08 14.40 -17.53
N ASN A 304 -17.30 13.98 -17.88
CA ASN A 304 -18.47 14.83 -17.83
C ASN A 304 -18.76 15.34 -16.41
N LYS A 305 -18.57 14.51 -15.37
CA LYS A 305 -18.68 14.95 -13.98
C LYS A 305 -17.67 16.05 -13.64
N ILE A 306 -16.44 15.97 -14.12
CA ILE A 306 -15.41 17.00 -13.90
C ILE A 306 -15.87 18.34 -14.52
N TYR A 307 -16.32 18.33 -15.79
CA TYR A 307 -16.83 19.54 -16.45
C TYR A 307 -18.08 20.13 -15.80
N GLN A 308 -18.92 19.30 -15.16
CA GLN A 308 -20.09 19.78 -14.42
C GLN A 308 -19.71 20.47 -13.10
N ILE A 309 -18.66 20.00 -12.44
CA ILE A 309 -18.25 20.46 -11.11
C ILE A 309 -17.31 21.67 -11.21
N VAL A 310 -16.31 21.62 -12.08
CA VAL A 310 -15.30 22.67 -12.24
C VAL A 310 -15.84 23.75 -13.18
N LYS A 311 -16.06 24.95 -12.65
CA LYS A 311 -16.72 26.04 -13.37
C LYS A 311 -15.85 26.71 -14.43
N ASP A 312 -14.53 26.77 -14.18
CA ASP A 312 -13.55 27.31 -15.11
C ASP A 312 -13.23 26.25 -16.17
N PRO A 313 -13.54 26.47 -17.46
CA PRO A 313 -13.30 25.48 -18.50
C PRO A 313 -11.82 25.08 -18.67
N GLU A 314 -10.91 26.02 -18.45
CA GLU A 314 -9.48 25.76 -18.60
C GLU A 314 -8.95 24.92 -17.43
N LYS A 315 -9.38 25.20 -16.20
CA LYS A 315 -9.09 24.34 -15.05
C LYS A 315 -9.70 22.96 -15.24
N ALA A 316 -10.94 22.86 -15.73
CA ALA A 316 -11.59 21.58 -16.02
C ALA A 316 -10.78 20.77 -17.03
N ARG A 317 -10.38 21.38 -18.15
CA ARG A 317 -9.55 20.73 -19.18
C ARG A 317 -8.25 20.13 -18.62
N LYS A 318 -7.55 20.88 -17.76
CA LYS A 318 -6.31 20.43 -17.12
C LYS A 318 -6.51 19.31 -16.10
N LEU A 319 -7.72 19.16 -15.55
CA LEU A 319 -8.07 18.12 -14.58
C LEU A 319 -8.63 16.84 -15.22
N VAL A 320 -9.07 16.91 -16.47
CA VAL A 320 -9.66 15.76 -17.16
C VAL A 320 -8.57 14.74 -17.54
N PRO A 321 -8.66 13.50 -17.01
CA PRO A 321 -7.72 12.44 -17.41
C PRO A 321 -7.91 12.04 -18.86
N THR A 322 -6.80 11.86 -19.59
CA THR A 322 -6.78 11.33 -20.97
C THR A 322 -6.59 9.81 -21.00
N GLU A 323 -6.17 9.22 -19.88
CA GLU A 323 -5.93 7.78 -19.74
C GLU A 323 -7.22 7.04 -19.35
N LEU A 324 -7.21 5.72 -19.45
CA LEU A 324 -8.28 4.85 -18.97
C LEU A 324 -8.47 4.97 -17.45
N PHE A 325 -9.65 4.64 -16.96
CA PHE A 325 -9.92 4.42 -15.53
C PHE A 325 -9.29 3.08 -15.12
N ALA A 326 -7.96 3.08 -15.07
CA ALA A 326 -7.10 1.90 -14.91
C ALA A 326 -5.91 2.18 -13.98
N ARG A 327 -6.08 3.08 -13.03
CA ARG A 327 -5.22 3.27 -11.86
C ARG A 327 -6.01 2.93 -10.61
N ARG A 328 -5.32 2.77 -9.46
CA ARG A 328 -6.03 2.66 -8.19
C ARG A 328 -6.98 3.85 -8.05
N PRO A 329 -8.30 3.62 -7.97
CA PRO A 329 -9.26 4.71 -7.86
C PRO A 329 -9.00 5.56 -6.61
N ILE A 330 -9.15 6.86 -6.75
CA ILE A 330 -9.01 7.81 -5.65
C ILE A 330 -10.40 8.21 -5.17
N SER A 331 -10.58 8.25 -3.84
CA SER A 331 -11.80 8.71 -3.21
C SER A 331 -11.51 9.94 -2.35
N ASN A 332 -12.22 11.05 -2.62
CA ASN A 332 -12.07 12.27 -1.85
C ASN A 332 -13.39 13.05 -1.84
N TYR A 333 -13.58 13.91 -0.84
CA TYR A 333 -14.72 14.80 -0.75
C TYR A 333 -14.28 16.22 -1.09
N GLY A 334 -14.79 16.75 -2.20
CA GLY A 334 -14.58 18.16 -2.58
C GLY A 334 -13.30 18.45 -3.39
N TYR A 335 -12.62 17.44 -3.96
CA TYR A 335 -11.39 17.66 -4.72
C TYR A 335 -11.61 18.57 -5.94
N TYR A 336 -12.58 18.27 -6.78
CA TYR A 336 -12.86 19.08 -7.97
C TYR A 336 -13.47 20.44 -7.61
N GLU A 337 -14.32 20.50 -6.59
CA GLU A 337 -14.90 21.75 -6.06
C GLU A 337 -13.81 22.71 -5.54
N THR A 338 -12.69 22.16 -5.04
CA THR A 338 -11.55 22.95 -4.56
C THR A 338 -11.01 23.88 -5.66
N TYR A 339 -11.04 23.47 -6.92
CA TYR A 339 -10.53 24.26 -8.04
C TYR A 339 -11.46 25.42 -8.46
N ASN A 340 -12.66 25.50 -7.91
CA ASN A 340 -13.54 26.67 -8.06
C ASN A 340 -13.14 27.85 -7.14
N ARG A 341 -12.15 27.66 -6.27
CA ARG A 341 -11.62 28.71 -5.42
C ARG A 341 -10.69 29.62 -6.23
N GLU A 342 -10.75 30.94 -5.93
CA GLU A 342 -9.89 31.93 -6.59
C GLU A 342 -8.41 31.74 -6.28
N ASN A 343 -8.10 31.28 -5.04
CA ASN A 343 -6.74 31.07 -4.58
C ASN A 343 -6.12 29.73 -5.05
N VAL A 344 -6.80 28.95 -5.90
CA VAL A 344 -6.30 27.65 -6.39
C VAL A 344 -6.06 27.70 -7.90
N SER A 345 -4.85 27.39 -8.32
CA SER A 345 -4.43 27.33 -9.72
C SER A 345 -3.86 25.95 -10.10
N ILE A 346 -3.76 25.69 -11.41
CA ILE A 346 -3.24 24.45 -11.97
C ILE A 346 -2.19 24.76 -13.02
N VAL A 347 -1.05 24.07 -12.92
CA VAL A 347 -0.04 23.97 -13.97
C VAL A 347 -0.07 22.56 -14.55
N ASP A 348 -0.36 22.46 -15.84
CA ASP A 348 -0.23 21.19 -16.57
C ASP A 348 1.25 20.96 -16.92
N LEU A 349 1.87 19.99 -16.27
CA LEU A 349 3.27 19.65 -16.46
C LEU A 349 3.58 18.96 -17.81
N LYS A 350 2.58 18.67 -18.63
CA LYS A 350 2.78 18.25 -20.03
C LYS A 350 2.95 19.48 -20.93
N GLU A 351 2.28 20.59 -20.63
CA GLU A 351 2.37 21.85 -21.36
C GLU A 351 3.55 22.70 -20.87
N ALA A 352 3.78 22.74 -19.56
CA ALA A 352 4.83 23.50 -18.91
C ALA A 352 5.60 22.62 -17.89
N PRO A 353 6.55 21.78 -18.35
CA PRO A 353 7.36 20.94 -17.46
C PRO A 353 8.15 21.76 -16.43
N ILE A 354 8.50 21.15 -15.30
CA ILE A 354 9.37 21.77 -14.30
C ILE A 354 10.78 21.87 -14.87
N ALA A 355 11.30 23.11 -14.99
CA ALA A 355 12.66 23.37 -15.40
C ALA A 355 13.64 23.24 -14.21
N GLU A 356 13.38 23.97 -13.14
CA GLU A 356 14.21 23.97 -11.93
C GLU A 356 13.48 24.59 -10.73
N ILE A 357 14.07 24.43 -9.56
CA ILE A 357 13.72 25.19 -8.37
C ILE A 357 14.58 26.47 -8.30
N THR A 358 13.96 27.59 -7.94
CA THR A 358 14.61 28.86 -7.64
C THR A 358 14.64 29.09 -6.12
N SER A 359 15.35 30.13 -5.66
CA SER A 359 15.39 30.48 -4.23
C SER A 359 14.01 30.75 -3.64
N ASN A 360 13.08 31.30 -4.44
CA ASN A 360 11.76 31.72 -3.99
C ASN A 360 10.58 30.95 -4.65
N GLY A 361 10.84 29.84 -5.35
CA GLY A 361 9.76 29.11 -6.00
C GLY A 361 10.19 28.03 -6.99
N LEU A 362 9.31 27.76 -7.95
CA LEU A 362 9.47 26.76 -8.99
C LEU A 362 9.34 27.43 -10.36
N ARG A 363 10.31 27.21 -11.25
CA ARG A 363 10.28 27.68 -12.63
C ARG A 363 9.91 26.55 -13.57
N THR A 364 8.98 26.84 -14.47
CA THR A 364 8.60 25.96 -15.58
C THR A 364 9.36 26.29 -16.86
N GLU A 365 9.40 25.37 -17.85
CA GLU A 365 10.16 25.52 -19.11
C GLU A 365 9.67 26.70 -19.97
N ASP A 366 8.43 27.15 -19.81
CA ASP A 366 7.91 28.36 -20.45
C ASP A 366 8.46 29.66 -19.84
N GLY A 367 9.35 29.56 -18.85
CA GLY A 367 9.99 30.68 -18.17
C GLY A 367 9.18 31.24 -16.99
N THR A 368 7.98 30.77 -16.74
CA THR A 368 7.14 31.24 -15.63
C THR A 368 7.73 30.82 -14.28
N VAL A 369 7.86 31.78 -13.36
CA VAL A 369 8.25 31.54 -11.97
C VAL A 369 7.01 31.54 -11.09
N HIS A 370 6.75 30.42 -10.46
CA HIS A 370 5.70 30.26 -9.46
C HIS A 370 6.29 30.50 -8.08
N GLU A 371 6.02 31.65 -7.48
CA GLU A 371 6.54 31.98 -6.15
C GLU A 371 5.85 31.14 -5.08
N LEU A 372 6.65 30.50 -4.21
CA LEU A 372 6.21 29.57 -3.18
C LEU A 372 6.93 29.83 -1.86
N ASP A 373 6.23 29.62 -0.76
CA ASP A 373 6.80 29.53 0.59
C ASP A 373 6.98 28.08 1.02
N VAL A 374 6.14 27.17 0.47
CA VAL A 374 6.17 25.73 0.74
C VAL A 374 6.01 24.95 -0.56
N LEU A 375 6.88 23.98 -0.78
CA LEU A 375 6.82 23.02 -1.88
C LEU A 375 6.49 21.63 -1.33
N VAL A 376 5.32 21.12 -1.64
CA VAL A 376 4.87 19.78 -1.25
C VAL A 376 5.12 18.79 -2.39
N LEU A 377 5.90 17.78 -2.10
CA LEU A 377 6.14 16.65 -3.01
C LEU A 377 5.17 15.51 -2.68
N ALA A 378 4.11 15.40 -3.46
CA ALA A 378 3.15 14.30 -3.44
C ALA A 378 3.48 13.28 -4.56
N THR A 379 4.76 12.96 -4.70
CA THR A 379 5.35 12.22 -5.82
C THR A 379 5.35 10.71 -5.63
N GLY A 380 4.77 10.23 -4.52
CA GLY A 380 4.53 8.81 -4.26
C GLY A 380 5.78 8.05 -3.81
N PHE A 381 5.85 6.78 -4.17
CA PHE A 381 6.78 5.82 -3.60
C PHE A 381 7.46 4.97 -4.68
N ASP A 382 8.67 4.49 -4.37
CA ASP A 382 9.27 3.33 -5.03
C ASP A 382 8.60 2.08 -4.44
N ALA A 383 7.47 1.73 -5.06
CA ALA A 383 6.51 0.78 -4.51
C ALA A 383 7.00 -0.67 -4.59
N VAL A 384 6.43 -1.50 -3.73
CA VAL A 384 6.51 -2.95 -3.62
C VAL A 384 7.91 -3.41 -3.17
N GLU A 385 8.87 -3.58 -4.08
CA GLU A 385 10.20 -4.09 -3.78
C GLU A 385 11.21 -3.02 -3.32
N GLY A 386 10.89 -1.73 -3.44
CA GLY A 386 11.85 -0.63 -3.21
C GLY A 386 12.58 -0.68 -1.87
N ASN A 387 11.92 -1.07 -0.79
CA ASN A 387 12.56 -1.23 0.52
C ASN A 387 13.41 -2.50 0.63
N LEU A 388 13.00 -3.59 -0.01
CA LEU A 388 13.70 -4.88 0.06
C LEU A 388 15.03 -4.84 -0.70
N VAL A 389 15.07 -4.21 -1.88
CA VAL A 389 16.28 -4.15 -2.71
C VAL A 389 17.29 -3.09 -2.26
N ARG A 390 16.96 -2.20 -1.32
CA ARG A 390 17.90 -1.22 -0.75
C ARG A 390 18.78 -1.82 0.37
N VAL A 391 18.38 -2.95 0.94
CA VAL A 391 19.08 -3.62 2.03
C VAL A 391 19.85 -4.83 1.48
N ASN A 392 21.00 -5.12 2.07
CA ASN A 392 21.80 -6.28 1.69
C ASN A 392 21.19 -7.58 2.29
N ILE A 393 20.38 -8.27 1.50
CA ILE A 393 19.78 -9.57 1.86
C ILE A 393 20.41 -10.64 1.00
N VAL A 394 21.10 -11.59 1.64
CA VAL A 394 21.87 -12.66 0.97
C VAL A 394 21.37 -14.00 1.44
N GLY A 395 20.82 -14.80 0.53
CA GLY A 395 20.30 -16.14 0.78
C GLY A 395 21.33 -17.24 0.53
N ARG A 396 20.84 -18.43 0.26
CA ARG A 396 21.59 -19.66 0.02
C ARG A 396 22.64 -19.49 -1.09
N GLY A 397 23.85 -20.01 -0.85
CA GLY A 397 24.95 -19.95 -1.82
C GLY A 397 25.40 -18.55 -2.19
N GLY A 398 25.14 -17.52 -1.36
CA GLY A 398 25.50 -16.14 -1.63
C GLY A 398 24.56 -15.41 -2.58
N LYS A 399 23.36 -15.93 -2.86
CA LYS A 399 22.35 -15.32 -3.74
C LYS A 399 21.87 -13.98 -3.16
N ASN A 400 22.20 -12.86 -3.81
CA ASN A 400 21.75 -11.54 -3.38
C ASN A 400 20.33 -11.25 -3.91
N LEU A 401 19.41 -10.78 -3.06
CA LEU A 401 18.01 -10.52 -3.41
C LEU A 401 17.89 -9.44 -4.50
N LYS A 402 18.66 -8.35 -4.39
CA LYS A 402 18.66 -7.26 -5.36
C LYS A 402 19.06 -7.75 -6.75
N ASP A 403 20.08 -8.57 -6.83
CA ASP A 403 20.57 -9.12 -8.10
C ASP A 403 19.58 -10.15 -8.69
N ALA A 404 18.98 -10.98 -7.84
CA ALA A 404 17.93 -11.92 -8.25
C ALA A 404 16.68 -11.20 -8.81
N TRP A 405 16.43 -9.97 -8.39
CA TRP A 405 15.28 -9.17 -8.80
C TRP A 405 15.60 -8.05 -9.81
N VAL A 406 16.78 -8.08 -10.45
CA VAL A 406 17.18 -7.05 -11.44
C VAL A 406 16.18 -6.91 -12.60
N ASN A 407 15.56 -8.01 -13.01
CA ASN A 407 14.52 -8.06 -14.06
C ASN A 407 13.08 -7.97 -13.51
N GLY A 408 12.91 -7.54 -12.28
CA GLY A 408 11.64 -7.45 -11.57
C GLY A 408 11.53 -8.45 -10.43
N PRO A 409 10.68 -8.17 -9.43
CA PRO A 409 10.58 -8.98 -8.25
C PRO A 409 9.87 -10.31 -8.53
N LYS A 410 10.37 -11.37 -7.90
CA LYS A 410 9.80 -12.71 -7.93
C LYS A 410 9.50 -13.18 -6.51
N SER A 411 8.46 -13.96 -6.35
CA SER A 411 8.15 -14.67 -5.11
C SER A 411 7.14 -15.78 -5.36
N TYR A 412 7.05 -16.72 -4.47
CA TYR A 412 5.96 -17.67 -4.39
C TYR A 412 4.92 -17.14 -3.39
N LEU A 413 3.66 -16.99 -3.83
CA LEU A 413 2.53 -16.51 -3.03
C LEU A 413 2.76 -15.12 -2.36
N GLY A 414 3.61 -14.26 -2.91
CA GLY A 414 3.91 -12.97 -2.28
C GLY A 414 4.61 -13.04 -0.92
N SER A 415 4.93 -14.25 -0.44
CA SER A 415 5.45 -14.45 0.90
C SER A 415 6.76 -15.23 0.97
N PHE A 416 7.12 -16.00 -0.05
CA PHE A 416 8.31 -16.86 -0.07
C PHE A 416 9.18 -16.58 -1.28
N VAL A 417 10.50 -16.75 -1.15
CA VAL A 417 11.46 -16.51 -2.25
C VAL A 417 12.38 -17.73 -2.38
N ALA A 418 12.53 -18.24 -3.60
CA ALA A 418 13.41 -19.37 -3.88
C ALA A 418 14.88 -19.00 -3.65
N GLY A 419 15.60 -19.82 -2.88
CA GLY A 419 16.98 -19.56 -2.47
C GLY A 419 17.13 -18.67 -1.24
N PHE A 420 16.02 -18.37 -0.52
CA PHE A 420 16.04 -17.62 0.73
C PHE A 420 15.30 -18.42 1.83
N PRO A 421 15.98 -19.44 2.41
CA PRO A 421 15.37 -20.32 3.40
C PRO A 421 14.89 -19.55 4.61
N ASN A 422 13.72 -19.89 5.16
CA ASN A 422 13.14 -19.27 6.36
C ASN A 422 13.02 -17.73 6.31
N MET A 423 13.11 -17.15 5.11
CA MET A 423 12.79 -15.75 4.87
C MET A 423 11.36 -15.61 4.36
N PHE A 424 10.60 -14.75 5.01
CA PHE A 424 9.21 -14.51 4.67
C PHE A 424 8.91 -13.03 4.47
N MET A 425 7.94 -12.74 3.62
CA MET A 425 7.50 -11.37 3.33
C MET A 425 6.01 -11.22 3.63
N VAL A 426 5.65 -10.28 4.48
CA VAL A 426 4.25 -9.92 4.69
C VAL A 426 3.82 -8.94 3.59
N ASN A 427 2.85 -9.37 2.78
CA ASN A 427 2.36 -8.60 1.62
C ASN A 427 3.48 -8.20 0.66
N GLY A 428 4.35 -9.13 0.30
CA GLY A 428 5.45 -8.92 -0.64
C GLY A 428 5.00 -8.88 -2.12
N PRO A 429 5.96 -8.77 -3.05
CA PRO A 429 5.67 -8.77 -4.49
C PRO A 429 4.86 -9.99 -4.92
N LYS A 430 3.96 -9.83 -5.90
CA LYS A 430 3.05 -10.89 -6.37
C LYS A 430 2.03 -11.37 -5.31
N GLY A 431 1.86 -10.65 -4.19
CA GLY A 431 0.73 -10.82 -3.26
C GLY A 431 -0.59 -10.30 -3.85
N ALA A 432 -1.71 -10.52 -3.14
CA ALA A 432 -3.04 -10.14 -3.63
C ALA A 432 -3.18 -8.62 -3.83
N PHE A 433 -3.78 -8.22 -4.95
CA PHE A 433 -4.28 -6.86 -5.13
C PHE A 433 -5.60 -6.68 -4.37
N GLY A 434 -5.72 -5.62 -3.58
CA GLY A 434 -6.96 -5.31 -2.86
C GLY A 434 -6.75 -4.48 -1.60
N ASN A 435 -7.66 -4.64 -0.64
CA ASN A 435 -7.55 -4.05 0.68
C ASN A 435 -6.33 -4.63 1.43
N VAL A 436 -5.49 -3.73 1.95
CA VAL A 436 -4.21 -4.11 2.56
C VAL A 436 -4.39 -5.00 3.80
N VAL A 437 -5.38 -4.72 4.66
CA VAL A 437 -5.50 -5.46 5.93
C VAL A 437 -5.82 -6.95 5.68
N PRO A 438 -6.83 -7.34 4.91
CA PRO A 438 -7.08 -8.76 4.63
C PRO A 438 -5.98 -9.42 3.77
N ALA A 439 -5.27 -8.67 2.93
CA ALA A 439 -4.10 -9.18 2.21
C ALA A 439 -2.92 -9.47 3.16
N VAL A 440 -2.70 -8.60 4.15
CA VAL A 440 -1.75 -8.82 5.26
C VAL A 440 -2.15 -10.05 6.07
N GLU A 441 -3.43 -10.17 6.46
CA GLU A 441 -3.93 -11.34 7.19
C GLU A 441 -3.68 -12.65 6.43
N ALA A 442 -3.89 -12.67 5.11
CA ALA A 442 -3.61 -13.84 4.29
C ALA A 442 -2.11 -14.21 4.31
N SER A 443 -1.21 -13.22 4.11
CA SER A 443 0.24 -13.47 4.18
C SER A 443 0.66 -13.96 5.57
N VAL A 444 0.13 -13.35 6.63
CA VAL A 444 0.39 -13.75 8.03
C VAL A 444 -0.06 -15.19 8.26
N GLU A 445 -1.23 -15.60 7.74
CA GLU A 445 -1.74 -16.97 7.84
C GLU A 445 -0.78 -17.96 7.14
N PHE A 446 -0.32 -17.66 5.92
CA PHE A 446 0.60 -18.53 5.18
C PHE A 446 1.96 -18.68 5.89
N ILE A 447 2.53 -17.58 6.38
CA ILE A 447 3.79 -17.57 7.11
C ILE A 447 3.65 -18.33 8.43
N THR A 448 2.54 -18.16 9.14
CA THR A 448 2.27 -18.85 10.41
C THR A 448 2.18 -20.36 10.19
N HIS A 449 1.42 -20.83 9.18
CA HIS A 449 1.38 -22.27 8.83
C HIS A 449 2.78 -22.81 8.50
N ALA A 450 3.60 -22.02 7.78
CA ALA A 450 4.95 -22.44 7.42
C ALA A 450 5.85 -22.61 8.66
N ILE A 451 5.79 -21.67 9.61
CA ILE A 451 6.55 -21.73 10.86
C ILE A 451 6.04 -22.87 11.76
N GLU A 452 4.72 -23.01 11.93
CA GLU A 452 4.12 -24.13 12.69
C GLU A 452 4.57 -25.49 12.15
N ARG A 453 4.59 -25.66 10.84
CA ARG A 453 5.05 -26.88 10.20
C ARG A 453 6.54 -27.12 10.43
N ALA A 454 7.36 -26.09 10.29
CA ALA A 454 8.80 -26.17 10.53
C ALA A 454 9.10 -26.58 11.96
N GLU A 455 8.44 -25.98 12.95
CA GLU A 455 8.59 -26.32 14.36
C GLU A 455 8.13 -27.76 14.64
N ALA A 456 7.00 -28.20 14.09
CA ALA A 456 6.52 -29.56 14.25
C ALA A 456 7.48 -30.62 13.67
N VAL A 457 8.11 -30.31 12.53
CA VAL A 457 9.13 -31.21 11.92
C VAL A 457 10.39 -31.23 12.77
N ARG A 458 10.80 -30.07 13.30
CA ARG A 458 11.97 -29.95 14.20
C ARG A 458 11.79 -30.74 15.48
N GLU A 459 10.64 -30.63 16.13
CA GLU A 459 10.34 -31.37 17.36
C GLU A 459 10.29 -32.87 17.14
N LYS A 460 9.69 -33.31 16.04
CA LYS A 460 9.49 -34.75 15.75
C LYS A 460 10.77 -35.46 15.30
N ASN A 461 11.58 -34.82 14.46
CA ASN A 461 12.67 -35.47 13.74
C ASN A 461 14.07 -35.00 14.19
N GLY A 462 14.17 -33.98 15.06
CA GLY A 462 15.40 -33.28 15.37
C GLY A 462 16.03 -32.57 14.18
N SER A 463 15.23 -32.33 13.10
CA SER A 463 15.67 -31.62 11.91
C SER A 463 15.73 -30.12 12.13
N GLN A 464 16.28 -29.36 11.17
CA GLN A 464 16.39 -27.90 11.29
C GLN A 464 15.08 -27.15 11.02
N GLY A 465 14.07 -27.81 10.44
CA GLY A 465 12.79 -27.19 10.13
C GLY A 465 12.90 -26.05 9.10
N ILE A 466 13.58 -26.30 7.97
CA ILE A 466 13.80 -25.28 6.94
C ILE A 466 12.61 -25.23 5.99
N VAL A 467 12.07 -24.03 5.80
CA VAL A 467 11.02 -23.71 4.80
C VAL A 467 11.66 -22.94 3.65
N GLU A 468 11.59 -23.47 2.45
CA GLU A 468 12.11 -22.82 1.25
C GLU A 468 11.22 -23.13 0.05
N ALA A 469 10.76 -22.11 -0.65
CA ALA A 469 10.05 -22.29 -1.91
C ALA A 469 10.98 -22.85 -3.00
N THR A 470 10.46 -23.68 -3.90
CA THR A 470 11.23 -24.11 -5.07
C THR A 470 11.28 -23.03 -6.14
N GLN A 471 12.28 -23.05 -7.01
CA GLN A 471 12.37 -22.11 -8.13
C GLN A 471 11.22 -22.32 -9.12
N GLU A 472 10.81 -23.57 -9.32
CA GLU A 472 9.69 -23.94 -10.19
C GLU A 472 8.40 -23.32 -9.69
N ALA A 473 8.09 -23.41 -8.40
CA ALA A 473 6.87 -22.83 -7.81
C ALA A 473 6.89 -21.29 -7.89
N GLU A 474 8.03 -20.65 -7.68
CA GLU A 474 8.19 -19.21 -7.83
C GLU A 474 7.93 -18.78 -9.27
N ASP A 475 8.47 -19.50 -10.26
CA ASP A 475 8.29 -19.18 -11.68
C ASP A 475 6.86 -19.48 -12.15
N GLU A 476 6.25 -20.60 -11.73
CA GLU A 476 4.84 -20.92 -12.02
C GLU A 476 3.89 -19.88 -11.41
N TRP A 477 4.13 -19.46 -10.17
CA TRP A 477 3.33 -18.39 -9.55
C TRP A 477 3.48 -17.06 -10.30
N GLY A 478 4.69 -16.78 -10.80
CA GLY A 478 4.94 -15.66 -11.70
C GLY A 478 4.03 -15.69 -12.92
N LEU A 479 3.92 -16.83 -13.60
CA LEU A 479 3.04 -17.04 -14.76
C LEU A 479 1.56 -16.90 -14.39
N VAL A 480 1.13 -17.43 -13.24
CA VAL A 480 -0.23 -17.27 -12.73
C VAL A 480 -0.57 -15.78 -12.55
N CYS A 481 0.32 -15.00 -11.94
CA CYS A 481 0.15 -13.55 -11.79
C CYS A 481 0.09 -12.81 -13.13
N GLU A 482 0.96 -13.15 -14.08
CA GLU A 482 0.98 -12.57 -15.41
C GLU A 482 -0.29 -12.89 -16.20
N ASN A 483 -0.79 -14.13 -16.12
CA ASN A 483 -2.03 -14.52 -16.77
C ASN A 483 -3.24 -13.79 -16.16
N ALA A 484 -3.32 -13.68 -14.83
CA ALA A 484 -4.37 -12.92 -14.16
C ALA A 484 -4.33 -11.41 -14.50
N ALA A 485 -3.15 -10.90 -14.86
CA ALA A 485 -2.94 -9.50 -15.21
C ALA A 485 -3.21 -9.18 -16.68
N LYS A 486 -3.19 -10.16 -17.59
CA LYS A 486 -3.29 -9.94 -19.06
C LYS A 486 -4.54 -9.17 -19.46
N GLU A 487 -5.68 -9.51 -18.87
CA GLU A 487 -6.96 -8.89 -19.19
C GLU A 487 -7.23 -7.63 -18.37
N ASN A 488 -6.42 -7.36 -17.35
CA ASN A 488 -6.63 -6.23 -16.46
C ASN A 488 -6.01 -4.95 -17.02
N LEU A 489 -6.82 -3.92 -17.20
CA LEU A 489 -6.42 -2.64 -17.79
C LEU A 489 -5.37 -1.88 -16.94
N PHE A 490 -5.23 -2.17 -15.64
CA PHE A 490 -4.17 -1.59 -14.78
C PHE A 490 -2.76 -1.84 -15.34
N ASN A 491 -2.56 -2.94 -16.05
CA ASN A 491 -1.26 -3.30 -16.63
C ASN A 491 -0.98 -2.65 -17.99
N LYS A 492 -1.98 -2.01 -18.60
CA LYS A 492 -1.79 -1.21 -19.83
C LYS A 492 -1.10 0.13 -19.56
N LEU A 493 -1.17 0.64 -18.34
CA LEU A 493 -0.57 1.93 -17.96
C LEU A 493 0.89 1.76 -17.54
N LYS A 494 1.81 1.96 -18.48
CA LYS A 494 3.25 1.75 -18.28
C LYS A 494 3.88 2.65 -17.21
N ASN A 495 3.33 3.84 -16.95
CA ASN A 495 3.82 4.82 -15.96
C ASN A 495 3.14 4.69 -14.59
N SER A 496 2.66 3.51 -14.25
CA SER A 496 2.01 3.19 -12.97
C SER A 496 2.98 2.52 -12.00
N TRP A 497 2.78 2.72 -10.70
CA TRP A 497 3.51 1.99 -9.67
C TRP A 497 3.17 0.48 -9.66
N PHE A 498 2.01 0.08 -10.17
CA PHE A 498 1.65 -1.34 -10.36
C PHE A 498 2.55 -2.07 -11.34
N THR A 499 3.11 -1.33 -12.29
CA THR A 499 4.04 -1.88 -13.28
C THR A 499 5.50 -1.50 -12.99
N GLY A 500 5.77 -0.65 -11.99
CA GLY A 500 7.07 -0.10 -11.67
C GLY A 500 7.50 1.09 -12.52
N GLY A 501 6.71 1.48 -13.50
CA GLY A 501 7.06 2.53 -14.45
C GLY A 501 6.99 3.96 -13.92
N ASN A 502 6.60 4.15 -12.66
CA ASN A 502 6.70 5.43 -11.97
C ASN A 502 8.13 5.76 -11.50
N ILE A 503 9.04 4.80 -11.52
CA ILE A 503 10.45 4.96 -11.15
C ILE A 503 11.33 4.81 -12.39
N PRO A 504 12.12 5.82 -12.78
CA PRO A 504 13.02 5.72 -13.92
C PRO A 504 14.02 4.56 -13.79
N GLY A 505 14.18 3.77 -14.86
CA GLY A 505 15.11 2.63 -14.90
C GLY A 505 14.65 1.38 -14.15
N LYS A 506 13.51 1.41 -13.47
CA LYS A 506 12.94 0.22 -12.82
C LYS A 506 12.37 -0.74 -13.86
N ALA A 507 12.62 -2.04 -13.72
CA ALA A 507 12.08 -3.06 -14.62
C ALA A 507 10.56 -3.04 -14.63
N LEU A 508 9.95 -3.03 -15.81
CA LEU A 508 8.50 -3.12 -15.96
C LEU A 508 8.02 -4.55 -15.75
N GLY A 509 6.91 -4.73 -15.08
CA GLY A 509 6.32 -6.06 -14.87
C GLY A 509 5.16 -6.04 -13.89
N VAL A 510 4.44 -7.15 -13.83
CA VAL A 510 3.33 -7.36 -12.90
C VAL A 510 3.87 -7.51 -11.48
N ARG A 511 3.34 -6.74 -10.53
CA ARG A 511 3.79 -6.70 -9.13
C ARG A 511 2.78 -7.23 -8.13
N ALA A 512 1.56 -7.53 -8.58
CA ALA A 512 0.50 -8.04 -7.73
C ALA A 512 -0.29 -9.15 -8.43
N TYR A 513 -0.95 -10.00 -7.66
CA TYR A 513 -1.90 -10.97 -8.18
C TYR A 513 -3.28 -10.33 -8.33
N PHE A 514 -3.82 -10.30 -9.53
CA PHE A 514 -5.11 -9.70 -9.88
C PHE A 514 -6.27 -10.70 -9.97
N GLY A 515 -6.04 -11.97 -9.64
CA GLY A 515 -7.06 -13.01 -9.70
C GLY A 515 -8.04 -13.03 -8.51
N GLY A 516 -7.91 -12.09 -7.58
CA GLY A 516 -8.81 -11.91 -6.45
C GLY A 516 -8.28 -12.45 -5.12
N LEU A 517 -8.70 -11.78 -4.03
CA LEU A 517 -8.29 -12.12 -2.66
C LEU A 517 -8.75 -13.52 -2.27
N GLY A 518 -10.00 -13.89 -2.62
CA GLY A 518 -10.56 -15.20 -2.28
C GLY A 518 -9.77 -16.34 -2.91
N SER A 519 -9.47 -16.27 -4.22
CA SER A 519 -8.66 -17.28 -4.91
C SER A 519 -7.21 -17.30 -4.40
N TYR A 520 -6.61 -16.14 -4.14
CA TYR A 520 -5.28 -16.04 -3.53
C TYR A 520 -5.19 -16.78 -2.20
N ARG A 521 -6.18 -16.54 -1.31
CA ARG A 521 -6.25 -17.22 -0.02
C ARG A 521 -6.43 -18.73 -0.17
N ALA A 522 -7.33 -19.18 -1.06
CA ALA A 522 -7.56 -20.61 -1.30
C ALA A 522 -6.29 -21.30 -1.79
N ILE A 523 -5.57 -20.71 -2.76
CA ILE A 523 -4.31 -21.24 -3.27
C ILE A 523 -3.25 -21.28 -2.16
N GLY A 524 -3.09 -20.18 -1.41
CA GLY A 524 -2.08 -20.09 -0.37
C GLY A 524 -2.34 -21.04 0.81
N ILE A 525 -3.59 -21.19 1.26
CA ILE A 525 -3.95 -22.16 2.31
C ILE A 525 -3.68 -23.59 1.82
N SER A 526 -4.10 -23.93 0.61
CA SER A 526 -3.80 -25.25 0.05
C SER A 526 -2.30 -25.53 0.00
N ALA A 527 -1.50 -24.57 -0.43
CA ALA A 527 -0.06 -24.72 -0.53
C ALA A 527 0.66 -24.78 0.83
N THR A 528 0.20 -24.03 1.84
CA THR A 528 0.91 -23.88 3.14
C THR A 528 0.33 -24.70 4.29
N LYS A 529 -0.80 -25.36 4.07
CA LYS A 529 -1.46 -26.17 5.11
C LYS A 529 -1.74 -27.61 4.65
N ASP A 530 -2.26 -27.78 3.42
CA ASP A 530 -2.78 -29.04 2.98
C ASP A 530 -1.76 -29.87 2.20
N THR A 531 -1.14 -29.29 1.16
CA THR A 531 -0.35 -30.04 0.17
C THR A 531 1.16 -29.83 0.28
N TRP A 532 1.60 -28.67 0.74
CA TRP A 532 3.00 -28.24 0.73
C TRP A 532 3.65 -28.23 -0.66
N ASN A 533 2.83 -28.16 -1.71
CA ASN A 533 3.31 -28.05 -3.07
C ASN A 533 4.04 -26.73 -3.26
N GLY A 534 5.19 -26.80 -3.96
CA GLY A 534 6.02 -25.63 -4.21
C GLY A 534 7.05 -25.34 -3.13
N PHE A 535 7.14 -26.17 -2.10
CA PHE A 535 8.21 -26.10 -1.10
C PHE A 535 9.18 -27.28 -1.24
N ARG A 536 10.44 -27.04 -0.89
CA ARG A 536 11.43 -28.12 -0.74
C ARG A 536 10.99 -29.05 0.40
N PRO A 537 11.39 -30.34 0.37
CA PRO A 537 11.19 -31.20 1.53
C PRO A 537 11.77 -30.55 2.79
N PHE A 538 11.06 -30.65 3.90
CA PHE A 538 11.52 -30.15 5.19
C PHE A 538 12.62 -31.10 5.71
N PHE A 539 13.80 -30.56 5.98
CA PHE A 539 14.94 -31.30 6.51
C PHE A 539 15.26 -30.90 7.94
#